data_173e656811980e8dd328029f0d394ee4
#
_entry.id   173e656811980e8dd328029f0d394ee4
#
_cell.length_a   1.000
_cell.length_b   1.000
_cell.length_c   1.000
_cell.angle_alpha   90.00
_cell.angle_beta   90.00
_cell.angle_gamma   90.00
#
_symmetry.space_group_name_H-M   'P 1'
#
loop_
_entity.id
_entity.type
_entity.pdbx_description
1 polymer ?
#
loop_
_entity_poly.entity_id
_entity_poly.type
_entity_poly.pdbx_seq_one_letter_code
_entity_poly.pdbx_strand_id
1 'polypeptide(L)' 'MAAKDLVEYVAKSLVDDPSAVTVDVVDEDGTTVIELHVAENDMGKVIGRNGSVAKALRTLLKVTAARDGESVQLEIL' A
#
# COMPACT_ATOMS: atom_id res chain seq x y z
N MET A 1 -1.62 -4.70 13.69
CA MET A 1 -0.77 -4.64 12.47
C MET A 1 -0.69 -3.20 12.00
N ALA A 2 0.51 -2.70 11.81
CA ALA A 2 0.67 -1.34 11.29
C ALA A 2 0.29 -1.28 9.82
N ALA A 3 -0.17 -0.11 9.35
CA ALA A 3 -0.55 0.08 7.95
C ALA A 3 0.57 -0.30 6.97
N LYS A 4 1.81 0.04 7.32
CA LYS A 4 2.97 -0.34 6.52
C LYS A 4 3.08 -1.86 6.35
N ASP A 5 2.87 -2.60 7.43
CA ASP A 5 2.98 -4.07 7.41
C ASP A 5 1.89 -4.68 6.55
N LEU A 6 0.69 -4.12 6.59
CA LEU A 6 -0.42 -4.57 5.75
C LEU A 6 -0.09 -4.40 4.27
N VAL A 7 0.40 -3.23 3.88
CA VAL A 7 0.77 -2.95 2.49
C VAL A 7 1.88 -3.90 2.04
N GLU A 8 2.90 -4.08 2.85
CA GLU A 8 4.02 -4.97 2.54
C GLU A 8 3.56 -6.41 2.38
N TYR A 9 2.73 -6.89 3.29
CA TYR A 9 2.20 -8.24 3.24
C TYR A 9 1.39 -8.50 1.97
N VAL A 10 0.47 -7.59 1.65
CA VAL A 10 -0.38 -7.72 0.47
C VAL A 10 0.46 -7.68 -0.80
N ALA A 11 1.37 -6.72 -0.92
CA ALA A 11 2.21 -6.59 -2.10
C ALA A 11 3.08 -7.83 -2.32
N LYS A 12 3.77 -8.29 -1.28
CA LYS A 12 4.62 -9.49 -1.37
C LYS A 12 3.84 -10.74 -1.71
N SER A 13 2.58 -10.79 -1.31
CA SER A 13 1.71 -11.94 -1.61
C SER A 13 1.25 -11.98 -3.06
N LEU A 14 1.22 -10.84 -3.74
CA LEU A 14 0.67 -10.72 -5.10
C LEU A 14 1.73 -10.73 -6.19
N VAL A 15 2.94 -10.26 -5.90
CA VAL A 15 3.98 -10.06 -6.91
C VAL A 15 4.77 -11.33 -7.19
N ASP A 16 5.39 -11.38 -8.37
CA ASP A 16 6.31 -12.46 -8.74
C ASP A 16 7.69 -12.27 -8.11
N ASP A 17 8.10 -11.00 -7.88
CA ASP A 17 9.40 -10.67 -7.30
C ASP A 17 9.22 -9.94 -5.96
N PRO A 18 8.98 -10.68 -4.87
CA PRO A 18 8.82 -10.04 -3.56
C PRO A 18 10.08 -9.34 -3.06
N SER A 19 11.26 -9.70 -3.56
CA SER A 19 12.50 -9.03 -3.16
C SER A 19 12.57 -7.59 -3.66
N ALA A 20 11.80 -7.23 -4.67
CA ALA A 20 11.74 -5.87 -5.21
C ALA A 20 10.71 -4.98 -4.50
N VAL A 21 9.93 -5.55 -3.57
CA VAL A 21 8.93 -4.78 -2.82
C VAL A 21 9.64 -3.94 -1.76
N THR A 22 9.41 -2.64 -1.80
CA THR A 22 9.83 -1.72 -0.74
C THR A 22 8.65 -0.85 -0.35
N VAL A 23 8.55 -0.55 0.94
CA VAL A 23 7.48 0.28 1.48
C VAL A 23 8.12 1.37 2.33
N ASP A 24 7.91 2.61 1.92
CA ASP A 24 8.40 3.78 2.64
C ASP A 24 7.24 4.52 3.28
N VAL A 25 7.49 5.09 4.44
CA VAL A 25 6.48 5.85 5.18
C VAL A 25 6.98 7.29 5.30
N VAL A 26 6.16 8.22 4.82
CA VAL A 26 6.48 9.66 4.86
C VAL A 26 5.33 10.37 5.57
N ASP A 27 5.66 11.30 6.46
CA ASP A 27 4.66 12.13 7.11
C ASP A 27 4.58 13.48 6.40
N GLU A 28 3.42 13.78 5.84
CA GLU A 28 3.16 15.05 5.13
C GLU A 28 2.01 15.78 5.81
N ASP A 29 2.32 16.83 6.54
CA ASP A 29 1.31 17.70 7.18
C ASP A 29 0.28 16.93 8.02
N GLY A 30 0.74 15.96 8.77
CA GLY A 30 -0.13 15.15 9.64
C GLY A 30 -0.80 13.97 8.93
N THR A 31 -0.58 13.80 7.63
CA THR A 31 -1.03 12.63 6.89
C THR A 31 0.14 11.68 6.68
N THR A 32 -0.04 10.42 7.02
CA THR A 32 0.94 9.38 6.75
C THR A 32 0.78 8.91 5.31
N VAL A 33 1.81 9.07 4.50
CA VAL A 33 1.82 8.59 3.12
C VAL A 33 2.66 7.33 3.06
N ILE A 34 2.04 6.25 2.59
CA ILE A 34 2.72 4.97 2.40
C ILE A 34 3.05 4.84 0.92
N GLU A 35 4.34 4.75 0.62
CA GLU A 35 4.83 4.66 -0.76
C GLU A 35 5.24 3.23 -1.03
N LEU A 36 4.54 2.59 -1.95
CA LEU A 36 4.80 1.21 -2.33
C LEU A 36 5.56 1.18 -3.66
N HIS A 37 6.68 0.47 -3.65
CA HIS A 37 7.47 0.20 -4.86
C HIS A 37 7.49 -1.30 -5.11
N VAL A 38 7.28 -1.69 -6.35
CA VAL A 38 7.37 -3.09 -6.80
C VAL A 38 8.16 -3.14 -8.11
N ALA A 39 8.53 -4.34 -8.54
CA ALA A 39 9.16 -4.50 -9.84
C ALA A 39 8.21 -3.99 -10.93
N GLU A 40 8.76 -3.38 -11.98
CA GLU A 40 7.95 -2.79 -13.06
C GLU A 40 6.94 -3.77 -13.63
N ASN A 41 7.34 -5.02 -13.82
CA ASN A 41 6.47 -6.06 -14.36
C ASN A 41 5.36 -6.49 -13.40
N ASP A 42 5.45 -6.11 -12.13
CA ASP A 42 4.48 -6.47 -11.10
C ASP A 42 3.46 -5.37 -10.79
N MET A 43 3.62 -4.18 -11.39
CA MET A 43 2.73 -3.06 -11.13
C MET A 43 1.25 -3.42 -11.34
N GLY A 44 0.94 -4.13 -12.41
CA GLY A 44 -0.42 -4.54 -12.70
C GLY A 44 -1.02 -5.45 -11.65
N LYS A 45 -0.21 -6.19 -10.92
CA LYS A 45 -0.68 -7.11 -9.88
C LYS A 45 -1.12 -6.39 -8.62
N VAL A 46 -0.49 -5.26 -8.30
CA VAL A 46 -0.85 -4.48 -7.11
C VAL A 46 -1.92 -3.43 -7.41
N ILE A 47 -2.10 -3.07 -8.67
CA ILE A 47 -3.17 -2.17 -9.10
C ILE A 47 -4.45 -2.95 -9.34
N GLY A 48 -4.34 -4.09 -10.02
CA GLY A 48 -5.46 -4.95 -10.34
C GLY A 48 -6.29 -4.41 -11.52
N ARG A 49 -7.23 -5.22 -12.00
CA ARG A 49 -8.09 -4.83 -13.11
C ARG A 49 -8.95 -3.65 -12.70
N ASN A 50 -8.91 -2.57 -13.49
CA ASN A 50 -9.66 -1.33 -13.23
C ASN A 50 -9.32 -0.71 -11.86
N GLY A 51 -8.10 -0.98 -11.36
CA GLY A 51 -7.67 -0.46 -10.07
C GLY A 51 -8.28 -1.16 -8.86
N SER A 52 -8.88 -2.34 -9.04
CA SER A 52 -9.63 -3.03 -7.98
C SER A 52 -8.79 -3.39 -6.76
N VAL A 53 -7.56 -3.85 -6.96
CA VAL A 53 -6.67 -4.20 -5.84
C VAL A 53 -6.25 -2.94 -5.08
N ALA A 54 -5.84 -1.91 -5.82
CA ALA A 54 -5.44 -0.65 -5.21
C ALA A 54 -6.59 0.00 -4.42
N LYS A 55 -7.81 -0.05 -4.97
CA LYS A 55 -9.00 0.47 -4.28
C LYS A 55 -9.28 -0.30 -2.99
N ALA A 56 -9.22 -1.63 -3.06
CA ALA A 56 -9.44 -2.48 -1.88
C ALA A 56 -8.41 -2.19 -0.80
N LEU A 57 -7.16 -2.06 -1.19
CA LEU A 57 -6.08 -1.78 -0.24
C LEU A 57 -6.26 -0.40 0.40
N ARG A 58 -6.62 0.62 -0.38
CA ARG A 58 -6.91 1.96 0.15
C ARG A 58 -8.09 1.94 1.12
N THR A 59 -9.12 1.14 0.83
CA THR A 59 -10.27 1.00 1.74
C THR A 59 -9.85 0.38 3.07
N LEU A 60 -9.05 -0.68 3.03
CA LEU A 60 -8.54 -1.31 4.25
C LEU A 60 -7.69 -0.35 5.07
N LEU A 61 -6.86 0.46 4.42
CA LEU A 61 -6.02 1.45 5.10
C LEU A 61 -6.87 2.53 5.76
N LYS A 62 -7.94 2.97 5.12
CA LYS A 62 -8.87 3.94 5.70
C LYS A 62 -9.53 3.41 6.97
N VAL A 63 -9.95 2.15 6.94
CA VAL A 63 -10.56 1.51 8.12
C VAL A 63 -9.56 1.44 9.27
N THR A 64 -8.34 1.01 8.98
CA THR A 64 -7.29 0.91 9.98
C THR A 64 -6.93 2.28 10.56
N ALA A 65 -6.79 3.28 9.70
CA ALA A 65 -6.46 4.65 10.11
C ALA A 65 -7.56 5.27 10.96
N ALA A 66 -8.83 5.06 10.56
CA ALA A 66 -9.97 5.59 11.31
C ALA A 66 -10.02 5.05 12.75
N ARG A 67 -9.65 3.79 12.94
CA ARG A 67 -9.59 3.18 14.26
C ARG A 67 -8.57 3.85 15.17
N ASP A 68 -7.47 4.32 14.57
CA ASP A 68 -6.35 4.92 15.30
C ASP A 68 -6.43 6.45 15.30
N GLY A 69 -7.47 7.03 14.72
CA GLY A 69 -7.61 8.48 14.59
C GLY A 69 -6.57 9.12 13.68
N GLU A 70 -6.06 8.36 12.72
CA GLU A 70 -5.01 8.80 11.80
C GLU A 70 -5.53 9.04 10.39
N SER A 71 -4.76 9.77 9.58
CA SER A 71 -4.99 9.94 8.17
C SER A 71 -3.87 9.24 7.41
N VAL A 72 -4.23 8.32 6.53
CA VAL A 72 -3.25 7.51 5.76
C VAL A 72 -3.60 7.54 4.29
N GLN A 73 -2.59 7.71 3.45
CA GLN A 73 -2.72 7.63 2.00
C GLN A 73 -1.74 6.60 1.46
N LEU A 74 -2.10 5.99 0.33
CA LEU A 74 -1.25 5.02 -0.37
C LEU A 74 -0.88 5.56 -1.74
N GLU A 75 0.40 5.57 -2.04
CA GLU A 75 0.93 5.86 -3.37
C GLU A 75 1.64 4.61 -3.89
N ILE A 76 1.33 4.23 -5.12
CA ILE A 76 2.00 3.12 -5.80
C ILE A 76 2.90 3.74 -6.88
N LEU A 77 4.20 3.57 -6.70
CA LEU A 77 5.21 4.24 -7.52
C LEU A 77 5.95 3.29 -8.45
#